data_ecde001bb5eeef7270ad2c7e83d20f39
#
_entry.id   ecde001bb5eeef7270ad2c7e83d20f39
#
_cell.length_a   1.000
_cell.length_b   1.000
_cell.length_c   1.000
_cell.angle_alpha   90.00
_cell.angle_beta   90.00
_cell.angle_gamma   90.00
#
_symmetry.space_group_name_H-M   'P 1'
#
loop_
_entity.id
_entity.type
_entity.pdbx_description
1 polymer ?
#
loop_
_entity_poly.entity_id
_entity_poly.type
_entity_poly.pdbx_seq_one_letter_code
_entity_poly.pdbx_strand_id
1 'polypeptide(L)'
;MDEHISINVFMHYNKPMKNIIDYIKEYGNLTLEEYPFNNVDSLILSQISYIKFENSSIDIESEVHLLSEFENEIDTLCIDTRVPELNEELFIQFIHSLRYEAITISHLQTNFDKDNEKQFCAMTFHLPNQTDYIAFRGTDASFVGWKEDFNLCFQENIPSQISALNYVNNYQTKRNLILGGHSKGANLALYAGIHTHNPISCIYNHDGPGFLTPYQTDIKVYKTIPQSSVIGLLLEETTNYQIIQS
;
A
#
# COMPACT_ATOMS: atom_id res chain seq x y z
N MET A 1 -40.33 6.81 14.82
CA MET A 1 -40.17 7.45 13.52
C MET A 1 -38.92 6.78 12.89
N ASP A 2 -39.20 5.77 12.08
CA ASP A 2 -38.17 4.95 11.45
C ASP A 2 -37.75 5.62 10.15
N GLU A 3 -36.52 6.14 10.11
CA GLU A 3 -35.93 6.61 8.85
C GLU A 3 -35.42 5.39 8.09
N HIS A 4 -36.18 4.98 7.08
CA HIS A 4 -35.76 4.02 6.09
C HIS A 4 -34.62 4.59 5.26
N ILE A 5 -33.38 4.09 5.47
CA ILE A 5 -32.28 4.32 4.57
C ILE A 5 -32.54 3.53 3.30
N SER A 6 -32.98 4.24 2.28
CA SER A 6 -33.19 3.71 0.93
C SER A 6 -31.83 3.52 0.26
N ILE A 7 -31.34 2.28 0.20
CA ILE A 7 -30.18 1.91 -0.59
C ILE A 7 -30.62 1.84 -2.05
N ASN A 8 -30.35 2.90 -2.82
CA ASN A 8 -30.52 2.88 -4.26
C ASN A 8 -29.39 2.05 -4.91
N VAL A 9 -29.62 0.76 -5.07
CA VAL A 9 -28.81 -0.11 -5.91
C VAL A 9 -29.19 0.16 -7.36
N PHE A 10 -28.54 1.13 -8.01
CA PHE A 10 -28.59 1.25 -9.45
C PHE A 10 -27.59 0.24 -10.07
N MET A 11 -28.14 -0.89 -10.52
CA MET A 11 -27.41 -1.80 -11.41
C MET A 11 -27.20 -1.10 -12.76
N HIS A 12 -26.00 -0.56 -12.97
CA HIS A 12 -25.54 -0.22 -14.31
C HIS A 12 -24.80 -1.44 -14.88
N TYR A 13 -25.52 -2.37 -15.46
CA TYR A 13 -24.97 -3.38 -16.35
C TYR A 13 -24.41 -2.69 -17.60
N ASN A 14 -23.10 -2.92 -17.91
CA ASN A 14 -22.36 -2.59 -19.12
C ASN A 14 -21.41 -1.37 -19.15
N LYS A 15 -20.80 -0.97 -18.02
CA LYS A 15 -19.48 -0.33 -18.14
C LYS A 15 -18.41 -1.36 -17.80
N PRO A 16 -17.31 -1.49 -18.61
CA PRO A 16 -16.18 -2.30 -18.19
C PRO A 16 -15.70 -1.82 -16.82
N MET A 17 -15.40 -2.75 -15.91
CA MET A 17 -14.85 -2.38 -14.60
C MET A 17 -13.57 -1.62 -14.82
N LYS A 18 -13.47 -0.41 -14.25
CA LYS A 18 -12.26 0.39 -14.28
C LYS A 18 -11.32 -0.12 -13.19
N ASN A 19 -10.07 -0.35 -13.56
CA ASN A 19 -9.00 -0.71 -12.63
C ASN A 19 -8.08 0.49 -12.35
N ILE A 20 -7.02 0.28 -11.58
CA ILE A 20 -6.05 1.35 -11.21
C ILE A 20 -5.26 1.87 -12.43
N ILE A 21 -5.06 1.07 -13.47
CA ILE A 21 -4.43 1.50 -14.73
C ILE A 21 -5.38 2.45 -15.48
N ASP A 22 -6.69 2.14 -15.53
CA ASP A 22 -7.69 3.02 -16.12
C ASP A 22 -7.78 4.36 -15.39
N TYR A 23 -7.59 4.35 -14.07
CA TYR A 23 -7.51 5.58 -13.30
C TYR A 23 -6.32 6.45 -13.74
N ILE A 24 -5.13 5.88 -13.95
CA ILE A 24 -3.98 6.63 -14.44
C ILE A 24 -4.27 7.19 -15.84
N LYS A 25 -4.87 6.40 -16.74
CA LYS A 25 -5.26 6.85 -18.09
C LYS A 25 -6.26 8.01 -18.05
N GLU A 26 -7.15 8.05 -17.06
CA GLU A 26 -8.17 9.11 -16.94
C GLU A 26 -7.66 10.36 -16.20
N TYR A 27 -6.88 10.19 -15.13
CA TYR A 27 -6.45 11.28 -14.24
C TYR A 27 -4.95 11.57 -14.29
N GLY A 28 -4.16 10.80 -15.04
CA GLY A 28 -2.70 10.92 -15.09
C GLY A 28 -2.17 12.26 -15.65
N ASN A 29 -3.02 13.02 -16.36
CA ASN A 29 -2.69 14.37 -16.84
C ASN A 29 -3.01 15.48 -15.82
N LEU A 30 -3.55 15.14 -14.64
CA LEU A 30 -3.82 16.10 -13.56
C LEU A 30 -2.77 15.94 -12.46
N THR A 31 -2.12 17.03 -12.10
CA THR A 31 -1.16 17.04 -10.98
C THR A 31 -1.85 16.73 -9.65
N LEU A 32 -1.07 16.41 -8.61
CA LEU A 32 -1.59 16.24 -7.24
C LEU A 32 -2.10 17.54 -6.61
N GLU A 33 -1.80 18.72 -7.21
CA GLU A 33 -2.36 20.01 -6.82
C GLU A 33 -3.74 20.22 -7.44
N GLU A 34 -3.93 19.88 -8.71
CA GLU A 34 -5.20 20.00 -9.43
C GLU A 34 -6.24 18.98 -8.95
N TYR A 35 -5.80 17.76 -8.67
CA TYR A 35 -6.63 16.69 -8.13
C TYR A 35 -5.90 16.05 -6.93
N PRO A 36 -6.28 16.37 -5.69
CA PRO A 36 -5.54 15.95 -4.50
C PRO A 36 -5.38 14.43 -4.36
N PHE A 37 -4.29 14.02 -3.70
CA PHE A 37 -3.99 12.63 -3.36
C PHE A 37 -5.18 11.95 -2.67
N ASN A 38 -5.54 10.74 -3.10
CA ASN A 38 -6.73 10.04 -2.64
C ASN A 38 -6.51 8.52 -2.47
N ASN A 39 -7.58 7.78 -2.15
CA ASN A 39 -7.53 6.33 -1.93
C ASN A 39 -6.96 5.55 -3.12
N VAL A 40 -7.24 5.98 -4.37
CA VAL A 40 -6.77 5.26 -5.55
C VAL A 40 -5.28 5.49 -5.77
N ASP A 41 -4.79 6.71 -5.56
CA ASP A 41 -3.35 7.00 -5.60
C ASP A 41 -2.58 6.16 -4.57
N SER A 42 -3.12 6.07 -3.34
CA SER A 42 -2.55 5.23 -2.30
C SER A 42 -2.55 3.74 -2.68
N LEU A 43 -3.63 3.25 -3.29
CA LEU A 43 -3.69 1.87 -3.78
C LEU A 43 -2.66 1.62 -4.89
N ILE A 44 -2.46 2.58 -5.79
CA ILE A 44 -1.42 2.52 -6.84
C ILE A 44 -0.03 2.43 -6.20
N LEU A 45 0.32 3.31 -5.25
CA LEU A 45 1.61 3.25 -4.56
C LEU A 45 1.79 1.93 -3.80
N SER A 46 0.70 1.42 -3.18
CA SER A 46 0.71 0.10 -2.54
C SER A 46 0.95 -1.03 -3.54
N GLN A 47 0.41 -0.93 -4.77
CA GLN A 47 0.65 -1.91 -5.83
C GLN A 47 2.07 -1.79 -6.40
N ILE A 48 2.59 -0.57 -6.61
CA ILE A 48 3.97 -0.34 -7.04
C ILE A 48 4.97 -0.95 -6.02
N SER A 49 4.64 -0.99 -4.74
CA SER A 49 5.49 -1.63 -3.72
C SER A 49 5.71 -3.13 -3.92
N TYR A 50 4.89 -3.82 -4.74
CA TYR A 50 5.10 -5.24 -5.07
C TYR A 50 6.17 -5.45 -6.14
N ILE A 51 6.55 -4.42 -6.89
CA ILE A 51 7.67 -4.46 -7.84
C ILE A 51 8.95 -4.73 -7.05
N LYS A 52 9.78 -5.64 -7.58
CA LYS A 52 10.97 -6.16 -6.89
C LYS A 52 12.18 -5.22 -7.07
N PHE A 53 12.04 -3.97 -6.58
CA PHE A 53 13.12 -2.98 -6.63
C PHE A 53 14.42 -3.44 -5.97
N GLU A 54 14.36 -4.41 -5.06
CA GLU A 54 15.53 -5.07 -4.48
C GLU A 54 16.40 -5.83 -5.50
N ASN A 55 15.88 -6.09 -6.70
CA ASN A 55 16.59 -6.71 -7.81
C ASN A 55 17.23 -5.69 -8.76
N SER A 56 17.01 -4.40 -8.52
CA SER A 56 17.63 -3.33 -9.33
C SER A 56 19.13 -3.23 -9.09
N SER A 57 19.84 -2.73 -10.12
CA SER A 57 21.24 -2.33 -9.99
C SER A 57 21.40 -0.97 -9.29
N ILE A 58 20.32 -0.24 -9.06
CA ILE A 58 20.28 1.10 -8.45
C ILE A 58 20.12 0.97 -6.93
N ASP A 59 20.95 1.69 -6.17
CA ASP A 59 20.87 1.71 -4.71
C ASP A 59 19.72 2.62 -4.22
N ILE A 60 18.65 2.00 -3.74
CA ILE A 60 17.48 2.68 -3.20
C ILE A 60 17.49 2.72 -1.66
N GLU A 61 18.40 2.01 -1.00
CA GLU A 61 18.46 2.00 0.47
C GLU A 61 18.90 3.35 1.01
N SER A 62 19.96 3.91 0.40
CA SER A 62 20.63 5.14 0.86
C SER A 62 20.40 6.36 -0.04
N GLU A 63 19.96 6.19 -1.27
CA GLU A 63 19.82 7.25 -2.25
C GLU A 63 18.35 7.45 -2.68
N VAL A 64 18.05 8.64 -3.19
CA VAL A 64 16.73 9.02 -3.69
C VAL A 64 16.74 9.02 -5.20
N HIS A 65 15.82 8.29 -5.82
CA HIS A 65 15.75 8.10 -7.26
C HIS A 65 14.37 8.43 -7.82
N LEU A 66 14.31 8.96 -9.03
CA LEU A 66 13.06 9.02 -9.80
C LEU A 66 12.65 7.60 -10.22
N LEU A 67 11.35 7.31 -10.16
CA LEU A 67 10.88 5.99 -10.58
C LEU A 67 11.13 5.72 -12.07
N SER A 68 11.20 6.75 -12.91
CA SER A 68 11.56 6.62 -14.33
C SER A 68 12.98 6.08 -14.58
N GLU A 69 13.88 6.17 -13.61
CA GLU A 69 15.24 5.61 -13.72
C GLU A 69 15.24 4.08 -13.83
N PHE A 70 14.16 3.42 -13.37
CA PHE A 70 13.99 1.96 -13.39
C PHE A 70 13.31 1.44 -14.66
N GLU A 71 12.94 2.30 -15.61
CA GLU A 71 12.18 1.91 -16.81
C GLU A 71 12.88 0.79 -17.62
N ASN A 72 14.19 0.86 -17.77
CA ASN A 72 14.96 -0.14 -18.52
C ASN A 72 15.12 -1.47 -17.79
N GLU A 73 14.77 -1.55 -16.49
CA GLU A 73 14.88 -2.77 -15.67
C GLU A 73 13.50 -3.39 -15.40
N ILE A 74 12.40 -2.79 -15.87
CA ILE A 74 11.05 -3.13 -15.41
C ILE A 74 10.70 -4.61 -15.64
N ASP A 75 11.08 -5.20 -16.75
CA ASP A 75 10.85 -6.63 -17.04
C ASP A 75 11.46 -7.51 -15.94
N THR A 76 12.71 -7.19 -15.53
CA THR A 76 13.42 -7.92 -14.47
C THR A 76 12.78 -7.68 -13.10
N LEU A 77 12.31 -6.46 -12.84
CA LEU A 77 11.71 -6.10 -11.55
C LEU A 77 10.29 -6.67 -11.38
N CYS A 78 9.58 -6.95 -12.47
CA CYS A 78 8.22 -7.48 -12.44
C CYS A 78 8.12 -9.00 -12.55
N ILE A 79 9.15 -9.70 -13.06
CA ILE A 79 9.09 -11.13 -13.43
C ILE A 79 8.61 -12.04 -12.29
N ASP A 80 9.00 -11.75 -11.05
CA ASP A 80 8.65 -12.53 -9.87
C ASP A 80 7.43 -11.98 -9.10
N THR A 81 6.64 -11.12 -9.74
CA THR A 81 5.38 -10.62 -9.18
C THR A 81 4.21 -11.54 -9.57
N ARG A 82 3.04 -11.39 -8.90
CA ARG A 82 1.88 -12.26 -9.16
C ARG A 82 1.29 -12.12 -10.57
N VAL A 83 1.35 -10.93 -11.14
CA VAL A 83 0.82 -10.59 -12.47
C VAL A 83 1.81 -9.66 -13.18
N PRO A 84 2.93 -10.20 -13.70
CA PRO A 84 4.03 -9.43 -14.24
C PRO A 84 3.59 -8.40 -15.28
N GLU A 85 2.82 -8.82 -16.28
CA GLU A 85 2.42 -7.96 -17.41
C GLU A 85 1.56 -6.77 -16.97
N LEU A 86 0.69 -6.94 -15.98
CA LEU A 86 -0.11 -5.85 -15.44
C LEU A 86 0.72 -4.91 -14.56
N ASN A 87 1.71 -5.42 -13.85
CA ASN A 87 2.62 -4.59 -13.06
C ASN A 87 3.54 -3.77 -13.96
N GLU A 88 4.02 -4.33 -15.07
CA GLU A 88 4.76 -3.62 -16.11
C GLU A 88 3.90 -2.50 -16.71
N GLU A 89 2.67 -2.81 -17.17
CA GLU A 89 1.76 -1.81 -17.71
C GLU A 89 1.47 -0.70 -16.68
N LEU A 90 1.18 -1.07 -15.43
CA LEU A 90 0.93 -0.11 -14.36
C LEU A 90 2.13 0.82 -14.16
N PHE A 91 3.33 0.26 -14.06
CA PHE A 91 4.54 1.03 -13.83
C PHE A 91 4.85 2.00 -14.98
N ILE A 92 4.75 1.53 -16.22
CA ILE A 92 4.96 2.37 -17.42
C ILE A 92 3.94 3.53 -17.45
N GLN A 93 2.66 3.25 -17.21
CA GLN A 93 1.64 4.31 -17.12
C GLN A 93 1.92 5.27 -15.96
N PHE A 94 2.42 4.78 -14.86
CA PHE A 94 2.76 5.57 -13.67
C PHE A 94 3.89 6.57 -13.98
N ILE A 95 5.04 6.10 -14.46
CA ILE A 95 6.23 6.95 -14.67
C ILE A 95 6.05 7.97 -15.83
N HIS A 96 5.16 7.71 -16.78
CA HIS A 96 4.86 8.60 -17.89
C HIS A 96 3.66 9.51 -17.65
N SER A 97 3.04 9.46 -16.47
CA SER A 97 1.93 10.35 -16.14
C SER A 97 2.42 11.62 -15.44
N LEU A 98 1.90 12.78 -15.84
CA LEU A 98 2.19 14.07 -15.19
C LEU A 98 1.90 14.02 -13.69
N ARG A 99 0.92 13.20 -13.28
CA ARG A 99 0.51 13.03 -11.89
C ARG A 99 1.61 12.46 -11.00
N TYR A 100 2.43 11.56 -11.54
CA TYR A 100 3.38 10.77 -10.74
C TYR A 100 4.83 10.91 -11.19
N GLU A 101 5.12 11.54 -12.33
CA GLU A 101 6.48 11.64 -12.91
C GLU A 101 7.52 12.25 -11.98
N ALA A 102 7.09 13.11 -11.05
CA ALA A 102 7.98 13.76 -10.07
C ALA A 102 8.10 12.99 -8.74
N ILE A 103 7.44 11.84 -8.60
CA ILE A 103 7.57 11.02 -7.39
C ILE A 103 8.91 10.32 -7.40
N THR A 104 9.62 10.42 -6.29
CA THR A 104 10.87 9.70 -6.08
C THR A 104 10.71 8.61 -5.02
N ILE A 105 11.63 7.64 -5.00
CA ILE A 105 11.68 6.51 -4.08
C ILE A 105 13.01 6.47 -3.33
N SER A 106 12.96 6.01 -2.08
CA SER A 106 14.16 5.75 -1.26
C SER A 106 13.87 4.82 -0.11
N HIS A 107 14.88 4.55 0.71
CA HIS A 107 14.78 3.78 1.97
C HIS A 107 14.13 2.41 1.75
N LEU A 108 14.43 1.76 0.62
CA LEU A 108 13.99 0.38 0.41
C LEU A 108 14.63 -0.52 1.49
N GLN A 109 13.80 -1.23 2.22
CA GLN A 109 14.22 -2.21 3.20
C GLN A 109 13.49 -3.52 2.97
N THR A 110 14.24 -4.60 2.76
CA THR A 110 13.72 -5.95 2.62
C THR A 110 14.30 -6.86 3.69
N ASN A 111 13.50 -7.79 4.18
CA ASN A 111 13.97 -8.83 5.09
C ASN A 111 13.17 -10.11 4.87
N PHE A 112 13.86 -11.14 4.44
CA PHE A 112 13.30 -12.47 4.25
C PHE A 112 14.01 -13.46 5.16
N ASP A 113 13.32 -13.99 6.18
CA ASP A 113 13.87 -14.89 7.19
C ASP A 113 12.96 -16.12 7.32
N LYS A 114 13.49 -17.28 6.88
CA LYS A 114 12.76 -18.55 6.90
C LYS A 114 12.58 -19.10 8.32
N ASP A 115 13.56 -18.86 9.18
CA ASP A 115 13.57 -19.43 10.53
C ASP A 115 12.58 -18.70 11.45
N ASN A 116 12.45 -17.39 11.24
CA ASN A 116 11.48 -16.54 11.94
C ASN A 116 10.17 -16.33 11.17
N GLU A 117 9.96 -17.05 10.06
CA GLU A 117 8.74 -16.96 9.23
C GLU A 117 8.39 -15.52 8.85
N LYS A 118 9.39 -14.73 8.44
CA LYS A 118 9.27 -13.30 8.16
C LYS A 118 9.46 -13.00 6.68
N GLN A 119 8.51 -12.25 6.11
CA GLN A 119 8.64 -11.66 4.78
C GLN A 119 8.22 -10.19 4.88
N PHE A 120 9.21 -9.31 4.93
CA PHE A 120 9.04 -7.87 5.11
C PHE A 120 9.62 -7.10 3.93
N CYS A 121 8.90 -6.08 3.47
CA CYS A 121 9.42 -5.06 2.57
C CYS A 121 8.70 -3.74 2.81
N ALA A 122 9.46 -2.67 2.89
CA ALA A 122 8.95 -1.30 2.96
C ALA A 122 9.81 -0.37 2.10
N MET A 123 9.21 0.71 1.62
CA MET A 123 9.87 1.77 0.86
C MET A 123 9.16 3.10 1.07
N THR A 124 9.87 4.19 0.84
CA THR A 124 9.31 5.54 0.98
C THR A 124 9.20 6.21 -0.38
N PHE A 125 7.99 6.65 -0.73
CA PHE A 125 7.72 7.51 -1.88
C PHE A 125 7.65 8.96 -1.42
N HIS A 126 8.40 9.85 -2.09
CA HIS A 126 8.39 11.28 -1.82
C HIS A 126 7.48 11.99 -2.82
N LEU A 127 6.35 12.50 -2.35
CA LEU A 127 5.39 13.22 -3.17
C LEU A 127 5.78 14.71 -3.29
N PRO A 128 5.46 15.39 -4.40
CA PRO A 128 5.84 16.80 -4.61
C PRO A 128 5.33 17.76 -3.55
N ASN A 129 4.18 17.50 -2.94
CA ASN A 129 3.48 18.34 -1.97
C ASN A 129 4.03 18.25 -0.52
N GLN A 130 5.32 18.02 -0.34
CA GLN A 130 5.96 17.87 0.98
C GLN A 130 5.35 16.75 1.82
N THR A 131 4.99 15.65 1.16
CA THR A 131 4.46 14.45 1.81
C THR A 131 5.36 13.25 1.49
N ASP A 132 5.64 12.44 2.50
CA ASP A 132 6.28 11.14 2.38
C ASP A 132 5.23 10.06 2.60
N TYR A 133 5.17 9.11 1.69
CA TYR A 133 4.29 7.96 1.77
C TYR A 133 5.13 6.70 1.97
N ILE A 134 5.05 6.09 3.15
CA ILE A 134 5.68 4.81 3.42
C ILE A 134 4.72 3.71 2.97
N ALA A 135 5.14 2.93 1.98
CA ALA A 135 4.42 1.75 1.51
C ALA A 135 5.00 0.49 2.13
N PHE A 136 4.12 -0.31 2.75
CA PHE A 136 4.46 -1.67 3.18
C PHE A 136 3.92 -2.67 2.17
N ARG A 137 4.83 -3.50 1.65
CA ARG A 137 4.46 -4.58 0.72
C ARG A 137 3.68 -5.66 1.46
N GLY A 138 2.59 -6.12 0.86
CA GLY A 138 1.86 -7.29 1.34
C GLY A 138 2.59 -8.60 1.05
N THR A 139 1.89 -9.71 1.23
CA THR A 139 2.43 -11.04 1.03
C THR A 139 2.71 -11.29 -0.45
N ASP A 140 3.92 -11.76 -0.73
CA ASP A 140 4.30 -12.26 -2.04
C ASP A 140 3.84 -13.72 -2.26
N ALA A 141 4.30 -14.38 -3.33
CA ALA A 141 3.96 -15.77 -3.62
C ALA A 141 4.76 -16.79 -2.78
N SER A 142 5.60 -16.34 -1.83
CA SER A 142 6.47 -17.22 -1.05
C SER A 142 5.70 -17.99 0.03
N PHE A 143 6.15 -19.21 0.32
CA PHE A 143 5.60 -20.03 1.40
C PHE A 143 5.82 -19.37 2.79
N VAL A 144 6.91 -18.64 2.97
CA VAL A 144 7.21 -17.90 4.21
C VAL A 144 6.19 -16.79 4.43
N GLY A 145 5.88 -16.01 3.38
CA GLY A 145 4.86 -14.99 3.45
C GLY A 145 3.49 -15.54 3.82
N TRP A 146 3.09 -16.68 3.24
CA TRP A 146 1.83 -17.36 3.58
C TRP A 146 1.80 -17.84 5.03
N LYS A 147 2.92 -18.38 5.56
CA LYS A 147 3.00 -18.75 6.98
C LYS A 147 2.85 -17.54 7.89
N GLU A 148 3.50 -16.43 7.57
CA GLU A 148 3.39 -15.19 8.35
C GLU A 148 1.95 -14.64 8.34
N ASP A 149 1.22 -14.78 7.21
CA ASP A 149 -0.20 -14.43 7.14
C ASP A 149 -1.06 -15.29 8.08
N PHE A 150 -0.78 -16.59 8.16
CA PHE A 150 -1.44 -17.45 9.13
C PHE A 150 -1.13 -17.03 10.57
N ASN A 151 0.11 -16.62 10.86
CA ASN A 151 0.51 -16.18 12.19
C ASN A 151 -0.27 -14.94 12.64
N LEU A 152 -0.69 -14.04 11.73
CA LEU A 152 -1.57 -12.92 12.06
C LEU A 152 -2.89 -13.34 12.75
N CYS A 153 -3.36 -14.57 12.51
CA CYS A 153 -4.59 -15.09 13.11
C CYS A 153 -4.40 -15.62 14.54
N PHE A 154 -3.15 -15.83 15.00
CA PHE A 154 -2.86 -16.52 16.27
C PHE A 154 -1.81 -15.82 17.13
N GLN A 155 -1.05 -14.86 16.56
CA GLN A 155 0.05 -14.19 17.25
C GLN A 155 -0.15 -12.68 17.22
N GLU A 156 0.05 -12.07 18.36
CA GLU A 156 0.26 -10.64 18.45
C GLU A 156 1.73 -10.33 18.13
N ASN A 157 1.98 -9.21 17.46
CA ASN A 157 3.34 -8.72 17.20
C ASN A 157 4.17 -9.68 16.31
N ILE A 158 3.66 -10.05 15.14
CA ILE A 158 4.46 -10.83 14.17
C ILE A 158 5.75 -10.09 13.78
N PRO A 159 6.82 -10.80 13.35
CA PRO A 159 8.12 -10.20 13.05
C PRO A 159 8.07 -9.03 12.07
N SER A 160 7.21 -9.07 11.05
CA SER A 160 7.04 -7.98 10.10
C SER A 160 6.39 -6.74 10.71
N GLN A 161 5.47 -6.88 11.68
CA GLN A 161 4.89 -5.74 12.40
C GLN A 161 5.95 -4.99 13.20
N ILE A 162 6.82 -5.70 13.89
CA ILE A 162 7.96 -5.09 14.62
C ILE A 162 8.91 -4.38 13.65
N SER A 163 9.15 -4.98 12.47
CA SER A 163 9.99 -4.33 11.45
C SER A 163 9.35 -3.08 10.87
N ALA A 164 8.03 -3.09 10.65
CA ALA A 164 7.30 -1.92 10.18
C ALA A 164 7.37 -0.76 11.20
N LEU A 165 7.18 -1.06 12.48
CA LEU A 165 7.33 -0.08 13.55
C LEU A 165 8.76 0.49 13.62
N ASN A 166 9.78 -0.37 13.54
CA ASN A 166 11.17 0.05 13.54
C ASN A 166 11.51 0.91 12.32
N TYR A 167 10.99 0.55 11.13
CA TYR A 167 11.15 1.35 9.91
C TYR A 167 10.62 2.77 10.12
N VAL A 168 9.39 2.91 10.59
CA VAL A 168 8.76 4.22 10.84
C VAL A 168 9.50 5.00 11.93
N ASN A 169 9.88 4.36 13.05
CA ASN A 169 10.58 5.05 14.16
C ASN A 169 11.97 5.54 13.76
N ASN A 170 12.67 4.84 12.86
CA ASN A 170 13.98 5.24 12.38
C ASN A 170 13.90 6.26 11.22
N TYR A 171 12.76 6.40 10.58
CA TYR A 171 12.56 7.35 9.50
C TYR A 171 12.41 8.78 10.03
N GLN A 172 13.35 9.65 9.69
CA GLN A 172 13.35 11.04 10.14
C GLN A 172 12.96 11.96 8.99
N THR A 173 11.86 12.66 9.14
CA THR A 173 11.36 13.62 8.15
C THR A 173 10.74 14.85 8.81
N LYS A 174 10.73 15.97 8.08
CA LYS A 174 9.95 17.18 8.42
C LYS A 174 8.70 17.31 7.53
N ARG A 175 8.52 16.38 6.61
CA ARG A 175 7.40 16.32 5.67
C ARG A 175 6.21 15.65 6.35
N ASN A 176 5.02 15.82 5.79
CA ASN A 176 3.85 15.07 6.24
C ASN A 176 4.09 13.58 6.00
N LEU A 177 3.78 12.74 6.99
CA LEU A 177 4.00 11.31 6.88
C LEU A 177 2.67 10.57 6.77
N ILE A 178 2.54 9.81 5.70
CA ILE A 178 1.41 8.92 5.41
C ILE A 178 1.93 7.49 5.39
N LEU A 179 1.17 6.57 5.96
CA LEU A 179 1.46 5.14 5.88
C LEU A 179 0.39 4.45 5.04
N GLY A 180 0.77 3.42 4.30
CA GLY A 180 -0.22 2.62 3.58
C GLY A 180 0.33 1.28 3.10
N GLY A 181 -0.59 0.46 2.60
CA GLY A 181 -0.28 -0.85 2.07
C GLY A 181 -1.55 -1.60 1.66
N HIS A 182 -1.34 -2.77 1.07
CA HIS A 182 -2.40 -3.68 0.68
C HIS A 182 -2.23 -5.02 1.39
N SER A 183 -3.35 -5.66 1.79
CA SER A 183 -3.36 -6.96 2.46
C SER A 183 -2.52 -6.95 3.75
N LYS A 184 -1.58 -7.87 3.96
CA LYS A 184 -0.62 -7.82 5.08
C LYS A 184 0.06 -6.46 5.21
N GLY A 185 0.46 -5.84 4.10
CA GLY A 185 1.10 -4.51 4.10
C GLY A 185 0.23 -3.43 4.75
N ALA A 186 -1.09 -3.49 4.55
CA ALA A 186 -2.03 -2.57 5.19
C ALA A 186 -2.14 -2.80 6.71
N ASN A 187 -2.08 -4.06 7.16
CA ASN A 187 -1.99 -4.40 8.58
C ASN A 187 -0.68 -3.86 9.18
N LEU A 188 0.46 -4.01 8.48
CA LEU A 188 1.75 -3.46 8.91
C LEU A 188 1.71 -1.93 9.04
N ALA A 189 1.10 -1.24 8.05
CA ALA A 189 0.93 0.23 8.08
C ALA A 189 0.12 0.67 9.31
N LEU A 190 -0.99 -0.03 9.56
CA LEU A 190 -1.85 0.26 10.71
C LEU A 190 -1.12 -0.02 12.03
N TYR A 191 -0.44 -1.17 12.15
CA TYR A 191 0.34 -1.51 13.33
C TYR A 191 1.43 -0.48 13.61
N ALA A 192 2.23 -0.13 12.60
CA ALA A 192 3.29 0.87 12.77
C ALA A 192 2.70 2.23 13.17
N GLY A 193 1.59 2.65 12.55
CA GLY A 193 0.97 3.94 12.81
C GLY A 193 0.44 4.09 14.24
N ILE A 194 -0.18 3.05 14.81
CA ILE A 194 -0.74 3.10 16.17
C ILE A 194 0.34 2.98 17.26
N HIS A 195 1.51 2.43 16.95
CA HIS A 195 2.58 2.19 17.93
C HIS A 195 3.78 3.15 17.79
N THR A 196 3.89 3.92 16.69
CA THR A 196 4.99 4.86 16.51
C THR A 196 4.86 6.10 17.38
N HIS A 197 6.01 6.74 17.66
CA HIS A 197 6.07 8.08 18.25
C HIS A 197 6.11 9.20 17.20
N ASN A 198 6.31 8.87 15.93
CA ASN A 198 6.32 9.85 14.86
C ASN A 198 4.90 10.32 14.55
N PRO A 199 4.70 11.62 14.25
CA PRO A 199 3.39 12.12 13.86
C PRO A 199 2.97 11.55 12.51
N ILE A 200 1.84 10.86 12.46
CA ILE A 200 1.26 10.29 11.26
C ILE A 200 0.03 11.09 10.85
N SER A 201 0.00 11.58 9.61
CA SER A 201 -1.11 12.37 9.09
C SER A 201 -2.36 11.52 8.83
N CYS A 202 -2.19 10.37 8.22
CA CYS A 202 -3.25 9.38 8.02
C CYS A 202 -2.67 8.02 7.61
N ILE A 203 -3.53 6.99 7.62
CA ILE A 203 -3.19 5.64 7.21
C ILE A 203 -4.16 5.18 6.13
N TYR A 204 -3.64 4.61 5.04
CA TYR A 204 -4.43 3.95 4.01
C TYR A 204 -4.33 2.43 4.18
N ASN A 205 -5.47 1.81 4.49
CA ASN A 205 -5.59 0.38 4.69
C ASN A 205 -6.41 -0.23 3.55
N HIS A 206 -5.71 -0.82 2.57
CA HIS A 206 -6.36 -1.48 1.44
C HIS A 206 -6.46 -2.98 1.70
N ASP A 207 -7.65 -3.44 2.05
CA ASP A 207 -7.96 -4.86 2.28
C ASP A 207 -7.07 -5.54 3.33
N GLY A 208 -6.58 -4.78 4.33
CA GLY A 208 -5.77 -5.34 5.42
C GLY A 208 -6.63 -5.99 6.49
N PRO A 209 -6.21 -7.13 7.05
CA PRO A 209 -6.88 -7.71 8.22
C PRO A 209 -6.67 -6.82 9.46
N GLY A 210 -7.58 -6.94 10.43
CA GLY A 210 -7.46 -6.31 11.75
C GLY A 210 -6.44 -7.00 12.66
N PHE A 211 -6.63 -6.88 13.97
CA PHE A 211 -5.76 -7.42 15.01
C PHE A 211 -6.52 -8.35 15.96
N LEU A 212 -5.79 -9.26 16.62
CA LEU A 212 -6.35 -10.13 17.65
C LEU A 212 -6.88 -9.34 18.85
N THR A 213 -6.16 -8.28 19.23
CA THR A 213 -6.59 -7.36 20.29
C THR A 213 -7.15 -6.08 19.66
N PRO A 214 -8.35 -5.63 20.06
CA PRO A 214 -8.92 -4.36 19.62
C PRO A 214 -7.96 -3.19 19.83
N TYR A 215 -7.93 -2.28 18.88
CA TYR A 215 -7.12 -1.06 18.99
C TYR A 215 -7.99 0.19 18.95
N GLN A 216 -7.44 1.29 19.49
CA GLN A 216 -8.01 2.62 19.36
C GLN A 216 -6.94 3.56 18.82
N THR A 217 -7.32 4.46 17.95
CA THR A 217 -6.43 5.48 17.41
C THR A 217 -7.20 6.74 17.03
N ASP A 218 -6.58 7.89 17.25
CA ASP A 218 -7.06 9.19 16.76
C ASP A 218 -6.57 9.48 15.34
N ILE A 219 -5.68 8.64 14.79
CA ILE A 219 -5.17 8.77 13.43
C ILE A 219 -6.29 8.41 12.46
N LYS A 220 -6.48 9.24 11.44
CA LYS A 220 -7.46 8.96 10.41
C LYS A 220 -7.06 7.78 9.55
N VAL A 221 -7.88 6.71 9.57
CA VAL A 221 -7.68 5.51 8.77
C VAL A 221 -8.68 5.50 7.62
N TYR A 222 -8.17 5.40 6.38
CA TYR A 222 -8.96 5.20 5.18
C TYR A 222 -8.91 3.71 4.82
N LYS A 223 -9.97 2.98 5.16
CA LYS A 223 -10.05 1.55 4.88
C LYS A 223 -10.93 1.29 3.66
N THR A 224 -10.39 0.51 2.70
CA THR A 224 -11.14 0.02 1.53
C THR A 224 -11.08 -1.49 1.47
N ILE A 225 -12.20 -2.13 1.12
CA ILE A 225 -12.31 -3.59 1.02
C ILE A 225 -12.95 -3.91 -0.34
N PRO A 226 -12.32 -4.74 -1.21
CA PRO A 226 -12.94 -5.20 -2.43
C PRO A 226 -14.20 -6.03 -2.14
N GLN A 227 -15.23 -5.88 -2.96
CA GLN A 227 -16.51 -6.58 -2.79
C GLN A 227 -16.35 -8.11 -2.73
N SER A 228 -15.35 -8.64 -3.42
CA SER A 228 -15.05 -10.08 -3.51
C SER A 228 -14.08 -10.58 -2.43
N SER A 229 -13.49 -9.69 -1.62
CA SER A 229 -12.52 -10.05 -0.59
C SER A 229 -13.15 -10.30 0.76
N VAL A 230 -12.55 -11.25 1.50
CA VAL A 230 -12.84 -11.51 2.92
C VAL A 230 -11.66 -11.09 3.81
N ILE A 231 -10.50 -10.79 3.23
CA ILE A 231 -9.25 -10.54 3.98
C ILE A 231 -9.39 -9.31 4.87
N GLY A 232 -9.88 -8.20 4.31
CA GLY A 232 -10.08 -6.95 5.05
C GLY A 232 -11.15 -7.02 6.14
N LEU A 233 -11.94 -8.11 6.19
CA LEU A 233 -12.93 -8.37 7.24
C LEU A 233 -12.41 -9.28 8.35
N LEU A 234 -11.28 -9.96 8.12
CA LEU A 234 -10.68 -10.83 9.14
C LEU A 234 -10.19 -9.99 10.32
N LEU A 235 -10.57 -10.37 11.54
CA LEU A 235 -10.18 -9.71 12.79
C LEU A 235 -10.52 -8.20 12.82
N GLU A 236 -11.50 -7.77 12.01
CA GLU A 236 -11.89 -6.38 11.91
C GLU A 236 -13.11 -6.09 12.78
N GLU A 237 -12.95 -5.14 13.70
CA GLU A 237 -14.04 -4.72 14.59
C GLU A 237 -14.68 -3.40 14.17
N THR A 238 -14.01 -2.63 13.30
CA THR A 238 -14.55 -1.35 12.85
C THR A 238 -15.56 -1.54 11.72
N THR A 239 -16.60 -0.71 11.69
CA THR A 239 -17.55 -0.63 10.58
C THR A 239 -17.25 0.54 9.65
N ASN A 240 -16.18 1.28 9.90
CA ASN A 240 -15.79 2.45 9.12
C ASN A 240 -14.85 2.06 7.97
N TYR A 241 -15.40 1.40 6.96
CA TYR A 241 -14.70 1.06 5.73
C TYR A 241 -15.57 1.29 4.50
N GLN A 242 -14.93 1.45 3.35
CA GLN A 242 -15.58 1.60 2.06
C GLN A 242 -15.46 0.30 1.26
N ILE A 243 -16.59 -0.25 0.83
CA ILE A 243 -16.59 -1.36 -0.14
C ILE A 243 -16.32 -0.79 -1.52
N ILE A 244 -15.34 -1.36 -2.21
CA ILE A 244 -15.00 -1.02 -3.59
C ILE A 244 -15.34 -2.17 -4.53
N GLN A 245 -15.78 -1.84 -5.74
CA GLN A 245 -16.03 -2.83 -6.79
C GLN A 245 -14.69 -3.34 -7.32
N SER A 246 -14.54 -4.66 -7.39
CA SER A 246 -13.35 -5.36 -7.88
C SER A 246 -13.72 -6.39 -8.93
#